data_bbb1436af79926966306ec57ec1c496a
#
_entry.id   bbb1436af79926966306ec57ec1c496a
#
_cell.length_a   1.000
_cell.length_b   1.000
_cell.length_c   1.000
_cell.angle_alpha   90.00
_cell.angle_beta   90.00
_cell.angle_gamma   90.00
#
_symmetry.space_group_name_H-M   'P 1'
#
loop_
_entity.id
_entity.type
_entity.pdbx_description
1 polymer ?
#
loop_
_entity_poly.entity_id
_entity_poly.type
_entity_poly.pdbx_seq_one_letter_code
_entity_poly.pdbx_strand_id
1 'polypeptide(L)'
;MQIHCLFALVPLLCTGLAMAQDKAAGAPPPVVNVVMTEALPDYPGKEVLMLTVEYPPGGADPVHRHDAHGFIYVLEGSVVMGVAGGKEVTLTPGQSFHEGPKDIHTVGRNASQEKPARFLVFLLKDANKPPVIPLD
;
A
#
# COMPACT_ATOMS: atom_id res chain seq x y z
N MET A 1 34.22 -74.17 13.42
CA MET A 1 32.83 -73.76 13.30
C MET A 1 32.80 -72.21 13.24
N GLN A 2 32.90 -71.66 12.02
CA GLN A 2 32.99 -70.21 11.78
C GLN A 2 31.59 -69.65 11.43
N ILE A 3 31.11 -68.75 12.27
CA ILE A 3 29.84 -68.12 12.07
C ILE A 3 30.11 -66.78 11.33
N HIS A 4 29.63 -66.68 10.06
CA HIS A 4 29.69 -65.43 9.29
C HIS A 4 28.44 -64.63 9.56
N CYS A 5 28.60 -63.50 10.25
CA CYS A 5 27.53 -62.47 10.34
C CYS A 5 27.52 -61.61 9.08
N LEU A 6 26.48 -61.77 8.28
CA LEU A 6 26.17 -60.84 7.18
C LEU A 6 25.52 -59.55 7.75
N PHE A 7 26.23 -58.44 7.67
CA PHE A 7 25.62 -57.11 7.90
C PHE A 7 24.96 -56.66 6.61
N ALA A 8 23.63 -56.57 6.63
CA ALA A 8 22.88 -55.94 5.56
C ALA A 8 22.89 -54.43 5.73
N LEU A 9 23.52 -53.72 4.80
CA LEU A 9 23.50 -52.26 4.72
C LEU A 9 22.16 -51.80 4.10
N VAL A 10 21.31 -51.16 4.89
CA VAL A 10 20.07 -50.51 4.41
C VAL A 10 20.43 -49.08 3.99
N PRO A 11 20.22 -48.67 2.71
CA PRO A 11 20.41 -47.29 2.31
C PRO A 11 19.25 -46.44 2.81
N LEU A 12 19.56 -45.46 3.64
CA LEU A 12 18.63 -44.40 4.10
C LEU A 12 18.41 -43.42 2.95
N LEU A 13 17.25 -43.54 2.26
CA LEU A 13 16.83 -42.54 1.28
C LEU A 13 16.38 -41.27 2.04
N CYS A 14 17.25 -40.28 2.07
CA CYS A 14 16.85 -38.93 2.44
C CYS A 14 16.01 -38.30 1.32
N THR A 15 14.68 -38.36 1.43
CA THR A 15 13.77 -37.55 0.62
C THR A 15 13.83 -36.13 1.12
N GLY A 16 14.62 -35.29 0.45
CA GLY A 16 14.61 -33.84 0.67
C GLY A 16 13.24 -33.26 0.24
N LEU A 17 12.43 -32.84 1.22
CA LEU A 17 11.29 -31.96 0.93
C LEU A 17 11.88 -30.64 0.40
N ALA A 18 11.74 -30.40 -0.90
CA ALA A 18 11.91 -29.07 -1.47
C ALA A 18 10.76 -28.20 -0.95
N MET A 19 11.05 -27.37 0.05
CA MET A 19 10.17 -26.28 0.45
C MET A 19 10.14 -25.31 -0.74
N ALA A 20 9.03 -25.30 -1.48
CA ALA A 20 8.74 -24.22 -2.40
C ALA A 20 8.69 -22.92 -1.56
N GLN A 21 9.67 -22.05 -1.75
CA GLN A 21 9.60 -20.69 -1.22
C GLN A 21 8.50 -19.99 -2.01
N ASP A 22 7.32 -19.89 -1.41
CA ASP A 22 6.28 -18.96 -1.86
C ASP A 22 6.93 -17.57 -1.85
N LYS A 23 7.19 -17.05 -3.07
CA LYS A 23 7.59 -15.66 -3.26
C LYS A 23 6.46 -14.84 -2.65
N ALA A 24 6.72 -14.15 -1.52
CA ALA A 24 5.74 -13.34 -0.85
C ALA A 24 5.08 -12.43 -1.90
N ALA A 25 3.81 -12.64 -2.18
CA ALA A 25 3.05 -11.76 -3.05
C ALA A 25 3.09 -10.38 -2.42
N GLY A 26 3.51 -9.36 -3.18
CA GLY A 26 3.48 -7.98 -2.71
C GLY A 26 2.06 -7.61 -2.24
N ALA A 27 1.94 -6.57 -1.41
CA ALA A 27 0.64 -6.11 -0.95
C ALA A 27 -0.29 -5.84 -2.15
N PRO A 28 -1.58 -6.20 -2.06
CA PRO A 28 -2.53 -5.89 -3.12
C PRO A 28 -2.58 -4.39 -3.40
N PRO A 29 -2.58 -3.96 -4.67
CA PRO A 29 -2.61 -2.55 -5.03
C PRO A 29 -3.96 -1.92 -4.69
N PRO A 30 -4.02 -0.59 -4.50
CA PRO A 30 -5.27 0.13 -4.32
C PRO A 30 -6.11 0.16 -5.60
N VAL A 31 -7.43 0.28 -5.43
CA VAL A 31 -8.36 0.62 -6.50
C VAL A 31 -8.67 2.11 -6.40
N VAL A 32 -8.37 2.86 -7.47
CA VAL A 32 -8.52 4.32 -7.51
C VAL A 32 -9.57 4.70 -8.55
N ASN A 33 -10.55 5.51 -8.15
CA ASN A 33 -11.56 6.05 -9.04
C ASN A 33 -11.59 7.58 -8.97
N VAL A 34 -11.60 8.22 -10.13
CA VAL A 34 -11.79 9.67 -10.22
C VAL A 34 -13.25 10.00 -9.95
N VAL A 35 -13.50 10.86 -8.98
CA VAL A 35 -14.83 11.38 -8.66
C VAL A 35 -15.09 12.69 -9.42
N MET A 36 -14.10 13.59 -9.40
CA MET A 36 -14.22 14.91 -10.01
C MET A 36 -12.83 15.48 -10.32
N THR A 37 -12.75 16.25 -11.37
CA THR A 37 -11.63 17.15 -11.62
C THR A 37 -12.22 18.53 -11.93
N GLU A 38 -11.77 19.56 -11.22
CA GLU A 38 -12.29 20.92 -11.37
C GLU A 38 -11.15 21.93 -11.41
N ALA A 39 -11.11 22.72 -12.49
CA ALA A 39 -10.19 23.82 -12.60
C ALA A 39 -10.62 24.95 -11.64
N LEU A 40 -9.65 25.65 -11.08
CA LEU A 40 -9.89 26.76 -10.17
C LEU A 40 -9.60 28.09 -10.87
N PRO A 41 -10.63 28.79 -11.43
CA PRO A 41 -10.42 30.04 -12.20
C PRO A 41 -9.71 31.14 -11.40
N ASP A 42 -9.98 31.21 -10.09
CA ASP A 42 -9.40 32.22 -9.20
C ASP A 42 -7.93 31.87 -8.80
N TYR A 43 -7.47 30.69 -9.17
CA TYR A 43 -6.11 30.20 -8.96
C TYR A 43 -5.54 29.66 -10.28
N PRO A 44 -5.10 30.52 -11.20
CA PRO A 44 -4.67 30.13 -12.54
C PRO A 44 -3.67 28.98 -12.53
N GLY A 45 -3.92 27.94 -13.34
CA GLY A 45 -3.07 26.76 -13.45
C GLY A 45 -3.26 25.72 -12.35
N LYS A 46 -4.20 25.94 -11.42
CA LYS A 46 -4.54 24.99 -10.36
C LYS A 46 -5.86 24.27 -10.64
N GLU A 47 -5.92 23.05 -10.13
CA GLU A 47 -7.13 22.23 -10.16
C GLU A 47 -7.28 21.45 -8.84
N VAL A 48 -8.51 21.07 -8.56
CA VAL A 48 -8.81 20.04 -7.56
C VAL A 48 -9.10 18.74 -8.28
N LEU A 49 -8.42 17.67 -7.86
CA LEU A 49 -8.72 16.31 -8.24
C LEU A 49 -9.27 15.57 -7.02
N MET A 50 -10.51 15.09 -7.12
CA MET A 50 -11.12 14.27 -6.08
C MET A 50 -11.14 12.81 -6.51
N LEU A 51 -10.68 11.94 -5.62
CA LEU A 51 -10.59 10.50 -5.82
C LEU A 51 -11.28 9.75 -4.70
N THR A 52 -11.83 8.58 -5.00
CA THR A 52 -11.99 7.53 -4.00
C THR A 52 -10.86 6.51 -4.17
N VAL A 53 -10.31 6.09 -3.05
CA VAL A 53 -9.30 5.03 -3.00
C VAL A 53 -9.84 3.93 -2.10
N GLU A 54 -9.74 2.69 -2.58
CA GLU A 54 -10.05 1.50 -1.80
C GLU A 54 -8.80 0.63 -1.69
N TYR A 55 -8.41 0.36 -0.45
CA TYR A 55 -7.43 -0.67 -0.16
C TYR A 55 -8.15 -1.99 0.08
N PRO A 56 -7.90 -3.02 -0.71
CA PRO A 56 -8.36 -4.37 -0.39
C PRO A 56 -7.74 -4.85 0.94
N PRO A 57 -8.19 -5.97 1.51
CA PRO A 57 -7.55 -6.57 2.67
C PRO A 57 -6.04 -6.73 2.49
N GLY A 58 -5.25 -6.18 3.42
CA GLY A 58 -3.78 -6.16 3.33
C GLY A 58 -3.19 -5.27 2.23
N GLY A 59 -4.03 -4.50 1.53
CA GLY A 59 -3.59 -3.60 0.46
C GLY A 59 -2.73 -2.45 0.95
N ALA A 60 -1.81 -1.99 0.09
CA ALA A 60 -0.92 -0.88 0.39
C ALA A 60 -0.46 -0.15 -0.88
N ASP A 61 -0.10 1.11 -0.71
CA ASP A 61 0.58 1.89 -1.73
C ASP A 61 2.09 1.62 -1.72
N PRO A 62 2.75 1.68 -2.89
CA PRO A 62 4.19 1.87 -2.93
C PRO A 62 4.57 3.26 -2.39
N VAL A 63 5.84 3.44 -2.02
CA VAL A 63 6.35 4.76 -1.61
C VAL A 63 6.20 5.74 -2.77
N HIS A 64 5.63 6.90 -2.50
CA HIS A 64 5.35 7.91 -3.51
C HIS A 64 5.29 9.31 -2.89
N ARG A 65 5.10 10.33 -3.73
CA ARG A 65 4.78 11.69 -3.31
C ARG A 65 3.74 12.31 -4.26
N HIS A 66 3.18 13.39 -3.82
CA HIS A 66 2.34 14.26 -4.63
C HIS A 66 3.00 15.63 -4.76
N ASP A 67 3.06 16.23 -5.96
CA ASP A 67 3.37 17.66 -6.11
C ASP A 67 2.08 18.48 -5.86
N ALA A 68 1.44 18.21 -4.72
CA ALA A 68 0.11 18.68 -4.36
C ALA A 68 -0.07 18.79 -2.84
N HIS A 69 -1.05 19.54 -2.40
CA HIS A 69 -1.64 19.33 -1.08
C HIS A 69 -2.67 18.20 -1.18
N GLY A 70 -2.46 17.13 -0.42
CA GLY A 70 -3.36 15.99 -0.29
C GLY A 70 -4.15 16.06 1.01
N PHE A 71 -5.48 15.97 0.91
CA PHE A 71 -6.38 15.87 2.05
C PHE A 71 -7.13 14.55 1.96
N ILE A 72 -6.91 13.70 2.94
CA ILE A 72 -7.48 12.36 3.03
C ILE A 72 -8.60 12.37 4.06
N TYR A 73 -9.74 11.72 3.76
CA TYR A 73 -10.86 11.57 4.68
C TYR A 73 -11.38 10.14 4.62
N VAL A 74 -11.32 9.43 5.74
CA VAL A 74 -11.71 8.02 5.81
C VAL A 74 -13.23 7.87 5.80
N LEU A 75 -13.74 7.04 4.89
CA LEU A 75 -15.16 6.74 4.73
C LEU A 75 -15.52 5.41 5.40
N GLU A 76 -14.65 4.39 5.26
CA GLU A 76 -14.96 3.02 5.68
C GLU A 76 -13.67 2.27 6.02
N GLY A 77 -13.74 1.36 6.99
CA GLY A 77 -12.57 0.60 7.44
C GLY A 77 -11.57 1.44 8.22
N SER A 78 -10.31 1.06 8.21
CA SER A 78 -9.21 1.79 8.87
C SER A 78 -7.97 1.77 8.01
N VAL A 79 -7.29 2.89 7.93
CA VAL A 79 -6.04 3.03 7.15
C VAL A 79 -4.91 3.52 8.04
N VAL A 80 -3.70 3.10 7.73
CA VAL A 80 -2.48 3.61 8.37
C VAL A 80 -1.79 4.51 7.37
N MET A 81 -1.51 5.74 7.77
CA MET A 81 -0.86 6.77 6.97
C MET A 81 0.39 7.27 7.65
N GLY A 82 1.40 7.63 6.86
CA GLY A 82 2.65 8.18 7.36
C GLY A 82 3.49 8.79 6.26
N VAL A 83 4.16 9.90 6.59
CA VAL A 83 5.14 10.57 5.74
C VAL A 83 6.54 10.44 6.34
N ALA A 84 7.56 10.57 5.49
CA ALA A 84 8.96 10.49 5.91
C ALA A 84 9.26 11.47 7.07
N GLY A 85 9.87 10.96 8.14
CA GLY A 85 10.19 11.74 9.34
C GLY A 85 9.00 11.99 10.27
N GLY A 86 7.77 11.62 9.87
CA GLY A 86 6.56 11.69 10.68
C GLY A 86 6.27 10.39 11.42
N LYS A 87 5.24 10.42 12.25
CA LYS A 87 4.71 9.22 12.92
C LYS A 87 3.63 8.59 12.03
N GLU A 88 3.57 7.26 12.04
CA GLU A 88 2.41 6.56 11.51
C GLU A 88 1.18 6.84 12.37
N VAL A 89 0.04 7.06 11.72
CA VAL A 89 -1.25 7.25 12.37
C VAL A 89 -2.26 6.28 11.78
N THR A 90 -3.06 5.65 12.64
CA THR A 90 -4.21 4.86 12.21
C THR A 90 -5.44 5.74 12.23
N LEU A 91 -6.13 5.81 11.10
CA LEU A 91 -7.32 6.62 10.90
C LEU A 91 -8.54 5.71 10.72
N THR A 92 -9.64 6.12 11.34
CA THR A 92 -10.95 5.47 11.23
C THR A 92 -11.96 6.39 10.56
N PRO A 93 -13.18 5.93 10.19
CA PRO A 93 -14.18 6.76 9.52
C PRO A 93 -14.42 8.09 10.24
N GLY A 94 -14.44 9.18 9.46
CA GLY A 94 -14.57 10.55 9.96
C GLY A 94 -13.27 11.24 10.32
N GLN A 95 -12.15 10.53 10.30
CA GLN A 95 -10.83 11.11 10.56
C GLN A 95 -10.13 11.48 9.24
N SER A 96 -9.20 12.42 9.33
CA SER A 96 -8.49 12.97 8.18
C SER A 96 -6.99 12.99 8.38
N PHE A 97 -6.27 13.05 7.26
CA PHE A 97 -4.82 13.22 7.19
C PHE A 97 -4.50 14.27 6.13
N HIS A 98 -3.40 14.97 6.31
CA HIS A 98 -2.89 15.93 5.34
C HIS A 98 -1.45 15.63 5.02
N GLU A 99 -1.11 15.72 3.75
CA GLU A 99 0.25 15.67 3.22
C GLU A 99 0.49 16.87 2.31
N GLY A 100 1.66 17.45 2.43
CA GLY A 100 2.08 18.60 1.65
C GLY A 100 2.82 18.20 0.37
N PRO A 101 3.10 19.17 -0.52
CA PRO A 101 3.70 18.91 -1.84
C PRO A 101 5.16 18.41 -1.80
N LYS A 102 5.80 18.43 -0.64
CA LYS A 102 7.17 17.93 -0.45
C LYS A 102 7.22 16.66 0.41
N ASP A 103 6.10 16.24 0.94
CA ASP A 103 6.04 15.06 1.79
C ASP A 103 6.21 13.79 0.95
N ILE A 104 7.04 12.87 1.44
CA ILE A 104 7.16 11.53 0.89
C ILE A 104 6.23 10.64 1.68
N HIS A 105 5.21 10.13 1.02
CA HIS A 105 4.27 9.17 1.60
C HIS A 105 4.93 7.79 1.67
N THR A 106 5.40 7.45 2.85
CA THR A 106 6.15 6.20 3.10
C THR A 106 5.25 5.06 3.56
N VAL A 107 4.08 5.39 4.12
CA VAL A 107 3.11 4.42 4.63
C VAL A 107 1.71 4.82 4.22
N GLY A 108 1.12 4.03 3.33
CA GLY A 108 -0.30 4.05 2.97
C GLY A 108 -0.76 2.60 2.90
N ARG A 109 -1.53 2.12 3.88
CA ARG A 109 -1.98 0.73 3.91
C ARG A 109 -3.30 0.54 4.63
N ASN A 110 -4.00 -0.52 4.27
CA ASN A 110 -5.12 -1.02 5.05
C ASN A 110 -4.63 -1.50 6.43
N ALA A 111 -5.31 -1.11 7.49
CA ALA A 111 -5.02 -1.62 8.83
C ALA A 111 -5.52 -3.06 9.03
N SER A 112 -6.42 -3.54 8.14
CA SER A 112 -7.04 -4.86 8.21
C SER A 112 -6.51 -5.79 7.13
N GLN A 113 -6.31 -7.07 7.50
CA GLN A 113 -6.01 -8.17 6.57
C GLN A 113 -7.28 -8.89 6.09
N GLU A 114 -8.46 -8.51 6.58
CA GLU A 114 -9.71 -9.24 6.34
C GLU A 114 -10.78 -8.38 5.67
N LYS A 115 -10.77 -7.06 5.90
CA LYS A 115 -11.79 -6.14 5.43
C LYS A 115 -11.19 -5.02 4.60
N PRO A 116 -11.88 -4.53 3.55
CA PRO A 116 -11.43 -3.38 2.79
C PRO A 116 -11.49 -2.09 3.61
N ALA A 117 -10.76 -1.08 3.17
CA ALA A 117 -10.86 0.27 3.68
C ALA A 117 -11.02 1.25 2.51
N ARG A 118 -11.84 2.28 2.68
CA ARG A 118 -12.13 3.27 1.64
C ARG A 118 -12.04 4.68 2.18
N PHE A 119 -11.45 5.56 1.38
CA PHE A 119 -11.26 6.96 1.75
C PHE A 119 -11.37 7.88 0.52
N LEU A 120 -11.66 9.14 0.78
CA LEU A 120 -11.56 10.23 -0.19
C LEU A 120 -10.16 10.82 -0.16
N VAL A 121 -9.68 11.24 -1.33
CA VAL A 121 -8.48 12.05 -1.49
C VAL A 121 -8.85 13.29 -2.29
N PHE A 122 -8.52 14.45 -1.74
CA PHE A 122 -8.55 15.74 -2.40
C PHE A 122 -7.12 16.17 -2.69
N LEU A 123 -6.78 16.35 -3.95
CA LEU A 123 -5.50 16.91 -4.35
C LEU A 123 -5.70 18.31 -4.91
N LEU A 124 -5.13 19.32 -4.24
CA LEU A 124 -4.95 20.65 -4.80
C LEU A 124 -3.59 20.69 -5.48
N LYS A 125 -3.58 20.71 -6.81
CA LYS A 125 -2.38 20.50 -7.64
C LYS A 125 -2.31 21.41 -8.84
N ASP A 126 -1.18 21.45 -9.51
CA ASP A 126 -1.05 22.02 -10.83
C ASP A 126 -1.80 21.15 -11.86
N ALA A 127 -2.57 21.78 -12.75
CA ALA A 127 -3.45 21.10 -13.71
C ALA A 127 -2.70 20.10 -14.63
N ASN A 128 -1.42 20.35 -14.95
CA ASN A 128 -0.64 19.53 -15.86
C ASN A 128 0.32 18.55 -15.15
N LYS A 129 0.18 18.37 -13.83
CA LYS A 129 1.03 17.46 -13.07
C LYS A 129 0.32 16.14 -12.80
N PRO A 130 1.06 15.00 -12.78
CA PRO A 130 0.47 13.72 -12.40
C PRO A 130 0.02 13.75 -10.93
N PRO A 131 -1.04 13.02 -10.57
CA PRO A 131 -1.51 12.97 -9.19
C PRO A 131 -0.57 12.23 -8.25
N VAL A 132 0.22 11.29 -8.76
CA VAL A 132 1.16 10.47 -8.00
C VAL A 132 2.50 10.43 -8.72
N ILE A 133 3.57 10.56 -7.98
CA ILE A 133 4.96 10.43 -8.45
C ILE A 133 5.58 9.27 -7.68
N PRO A 134 5.73 8.08 -8.31
CA PRO A 134 6.41 6.95 -7.68
C PRO A 134 7.84 7.29 -7.31
N LEU A 135 8.31 6.70 -6.22
CA LEU A 135 9.71 6.80 -5.78
C LEU A 135 10.28 5.38 -5.72
N ASP A 136 11.46 5.21 -6.31
CA ASP A 136 12.21 3.94 -6.32
C ASP A 136 12.92 3.69 -4.98
#